data_4cabb7867cba3fb2a7fd9bce27a0abcd
#
_entry.id   4cabb7867cba3fb2a7fd9bce27a0abcd
#
_cell.length_a   1.000
_cell.length_b   1.000
_cell.length_c   1.000
_cell.angle_alpha   90.00
_cell.angle_beta   90.00
_cell.angle_gamma   90.00
#
_symmetry.space_group_name_H-M   'P 1'
#
loop_
_entity.id
_entity.type
_entity.pdbx_description
1 polymer ?
#
loop_
_entity_poly.entity_id
_entity_poly.type
_entity_poly.pdbx_seq_one_letter_code
_entity_poly.pdbx_strand_id
1 'polypeptide(L)'
;MPPTVELLRVRKSYGGFTAVDDLSFEIPPAHIFGLLGPNGAGKTSTIRMMIGITAPDSGCVRLFGEPLRRRALRRVGYLPEERGLYRRMTVGGNLVFLGRLAGLSVATSRERIDAWARRLGIADWIDRRVEELSKGMQQKIQFIAALLHDPGLIVMDEPFAGLDPLNTMQLKDVLVGLRAAGKSILFSTHRMDQVEKLCDSICLIDRGKSVLQGSLSAIKAGNGRRFVQIDYEGDGGCLAGNPLIDSLNDYGNHAEIRLRPGADPQQLLQTAMRGLRVIRFQVMDPSLEQIFIDRIAGRDD
;
A
#
# COMPACT_ATOMS: atom_id res chain seq x y z
N MET A 1 3.29 -13.38 19.94
CA MET A 1 3.49 -14.23 18.75
C MET A 1 4.66 -13.64 17.95
N PRO A 2 5.49 -14.43 17.29
CA PRO A 2 6.55 -13.89 16.45
C PRO A 2 5.93 -13.12 15.26
N PRO A 3 6.65 -12.13 14.68
CA PRO A 3 6.20 -11.41 13.51
C PRO A 3 6.03 -12.35 12.32
N THR A 4 5.06 -12.04 11.44
CA THR A 4 4.87 -12.80 10.19
C THR A 4 6.03 -12.59 9.23
N VAL A 5 6.57 -11.38 9.20
CA VAL A 5 7.77 -10.99 8.43
C VAL A 5 8.71 -10.22 9.32
N GLU A 6 10.00 -10.52 9.22
CA GLU A 6 11.06 -9.76 9.83
C GLU A 6 12.21 -9.59 8.82
N LEU A 7 12.55 -8.36 8.52
CA LEU A 7 13.77 -7.98 7.80
C LEU A 7 14.73 -7.32 8.77
N LEU A 8 15.98 -7.80 8.79
CA LEU A 8 17.00 -7.28 9.68
C LEU A 8 18.21 -6.83 8.86
N ARG A 9 18.39 -5.52 8.73
CA ARG A 9 19.51 -4.85 8.06
C ARG A 9 19.82 -5.44 6.69
N VAL A 10 18.77 -5.67 5.88
CA VAL A 10 18.95 -6.26 4.56
C VAL A 10 19.55 -5.24 3.61
N ARG A 11 20.52 -5.72 2.79
CA ARG A 11 21.15 -4.95 1.72
C ARG A 11 21.10 -5.72 0.42
N LYS A 12 20.92 -5.00 -0.69
CA LYS A 12 20.97 -5.57 -2.03
C LYS A 12 21.51 -4.58 -3.04
N SER A 13 22.50 -5.03 -3.80
CA SER A 13 23.10 -4.27 -4.88
C SER A 13 23.06 -5.04 -6.19
N TYR A 14 22.99 -4.33 -7.31
CA TYR A 14 22.99 -4.86 -8.67
C TYR A 14 23.96 -4.02 -9.51
N GLY A 15 25.05 -4.65 -10.02
CA GLY A 15 25.97 -3.97 -10.93
C GLY A 15 26.52 -2.63 -10.42
N GLY A 16 26.82 -2.51 -9.13
CA GLY A 16 27.34 -1.28 -8.50
C GLY A 16 26.24 -0.32 -7.98
N PHE A 17 24.97 -0.53 -8.33
CA PHE A 17 23.85 0.22 -7.79
C PHE A 17 23.26 -0.47 -6.55
N THR A 18 23.21 0.24 -5.42
CA THR A 18 22.58 -0.28 -4.19
C THR A 18 21.09 0.01 -4.21
N ALA A 19 20.30 -1.04 -4.44
CA ALA A 19 18.84 -0.95 -4.53
C ALA A 19 18.15 -0.96 -3.17
N VAL A 20 18.75 -1.61 -2.16
CA VAL A 20 18.28 -1.65 -0.77
C VAL A 20 19.50 -1.54 0.12
N ASP A 21 19.45 -0.64 1.10
CA ASP A 21 20.58 -0.31 1.97
C ASP A 21 20.13 -0.24 3.45
N ASP A 22 20.55 -1.22 4.23
CA ASP A 22 20.32 -1.34 5.69
C ASP A 22 18.82 -1.27 6.08
N LEU A 23 17.96 -1.94 5.31
CA LEU A 23 16.51 -1.91 5.54
C LEU A 23 16.11 -2.92 6.62
N SER A 24 15.37 -2.44 7.62
CA SER A 24 14.81 -3.28 8.69
C SER A 24 13.37 -2.90 8.94
N PHE A 25 12.47 -3.88 9.03
CA PHE A 25 11.09 -3.74 9.50
C PHE A 25 10.47 -5.08 9.89
N GLU A 26 9.35 -5.00 10.61
CA GLU A 26 8.56 -6.16 11.02
C GLU A 26 7.10 -6.00 10.62
N ILE A 27 6.46 -7.13 10.31
CA ILE A 27 5.01 -7.20 10.07
C ILE A 27 4.39 -8.14 11.09
N PRO A 28 3.53 -7.65 11.99
CA PRO A 28 2.80 -8.48 12.93
C PRO A 28 1.84 -9.46 12.23
N PRO A 29 1.37 -10.50 12.92
CA PRO A 29 0.26 -11.33 12.45
C PRO A 29 -1.03 -10.52 12.27
N ALA A 30 -1.88 -10.94 11.31
CA ALA A 30 -3.18 -10.32 11.03
C ALA A 30 -3.10 -8.80 10.78
N HIS A 31 -2.13 -8.37 9.96
CA HIS A 31 -1.77 -6.98 9.76
C HIS A 31 -1.69 -6.62 8.29
N ILE A 32 -2.13 -5.42 7.92
CA ILE A 32 -1.94 -4.86 6.58
C ILE A 32 -0.79 -3.85 6.63
N PHE A 33 0.26 -4.14 5.88
CA PHE A 33 1.49 -3.35 5.84
C PHE A 33 1.70 -2.75 4.46
N GLY A 34 1.92 -1.44 4.41
CA GLY A 34 2.23 -0.70 3.19
C GLY A 34 3.75 -0.51 3.02
N LEU A 35 4.29 -0.97 1.90
CA LEU A 35 5.65 -0.68 1.48
C LEU A 35 5.62 0.44 0.43
N LEU A 36 5.95 1.65 0.86
CA LEU A 36 5.76 2.88 0.09
C LEU A 36 7.06 3.40 -0.50
N GLY A 37 6.95 4.20 -1.54
CA GLY A 37 8.07 4.93 -2.10
C GLY A 37 7.92 5.19 -3.60
N PRO A 38 8.71 6.10 -4.18
CA PRO A 38 8.72 6.36 -5.61
C PRO A 38 9.19 5.15 -6.42
N ASN A 39 9.05 5.24 -7.75
CA ASN A 39 9.61 4.23 -8.63
C ASN A 39 11.14 4.18 -8.49
N GLY A 40 11.71 2.98 -8.45
CA GLY A 40 13.14 2.79 -8.20
C GLY A 40 13.59 2.89 -6.74
N ALA A 41 12.70 3.15 -5.78
CA ALA A 41 13.06 3.26 -4.36
C ALA A 41 13.58 1.97 -3.70
N GLY A 42 13.41 0.80 -4.35
CA GLY A 42 13.84 -0.50 -3.83
C GLY A 42 12.69 -1.43 -3.39
N LYS A 43 11.41 -1.03 -3.56
CA LYS A 43 10.23 -1.81 -3.15
C LYS A 43 10.22 -3.24 -3.72
N THR A 44 10.28 -3.37 -5.04
CA THR A 44 10.28 -4.69 -5.72
C THR A 44 11.50 -5.53 -5.35
N SER A 45 12.69 -4.92 -5.17
CA SER A 45 13.88 -5.63 -4.70
C SER A 45 13.69 -6.17 -3.28
N THR A 46 13.07 -5.40 -2.40
CA THR A 46 12.73 -5.81 -1.04
C THR A 46 11.74 -6.98 -1.06
N ILE A 47 10.67 -6.88 -1.85
CA ILE A 47 9.70 -7.96 -2.04
C ILE A 47 10.39 -9.23 -2.55
N ARG A 48 11.23 -9.12 -3.59
CA ARG A 48 11.95 -10.29 -4.16
C ARG A 48 12.86 -10.97 -3.15
N MET A 49 13.48 -10.23 -2.22
CA MET A 49 14.23 -10.82 -1.13
C MET A 49 13.31 -11.53 -0.13
N MET A 50 12.18 -10.93 0.22
CA MET A 50 11.21 -11.54 1.17
C MET A 50 10.63 -12.86 0.67
N ILE A 51 10.37 -12.97 -0.63
CA ILE A 51 9.81 -14.22 -1.23
C ILE A 51 10.88 -15.16 -1.78
N GLY A 52 12.17 -14.87 -1.53
CA GLY A 52 13.28 -15.75 -1.87
C GLY A 52 13.61 -15.84 -3.36
N ILE A 53 13.17 -14.89 -4.18
CA ILE A 53 13.58 -14.79 -5.60
C ILE A 53 15.03 -14.32 -5.70
N THR A 54 15.44 -13.40 -4.81
CA THR A 54 16.84 -12.96 -4.70
C THR A 54 17.29 -13.08 -3.24
N ALA A 55 18.57 -13.47 -3.04
CA ALA A 55 19.16 -13.42 -1.70
C ALA A 55 19.63 -12.00 -1.39
N PRO A 56 19.52 -11.51 -0.14
CA PRO A 56 20.19 -10.29 0.30
C PRO A 56 21.70 -10.49 0.27
N ASP A 57 22.46 -9.42 0.03
CA ASP A 57 23.93 -9.44 0.08
C ASP A 57 24.41 -9.40 1.54
N SER A 58 23.63 -8.81 2.42
CA SER A 58 23.83 -8.85 3.89
C SER A 58 22.48 -8.70 4.61
N GLY A 59 22.47 -8.97 5.92
CA GLY A 59 21.27 -9.02 6.73
C GLY A 59 20.53 -10.34 6.59
N CYS A 60 19.30 -10.42 7.10
CA CYS A 60 18.50 -11.64 7.00
C CYS A 60 17.01 -11.34 6.89
N VAL A 61 16.29 -12.30 6.31
CA VAL A 61 14.84 -12.33 6.21
C VAL A 61 14.31 -13.53 6.97
N ARG A 62 13.30 -13.31 7.80
CA ARG A 62 12.57 -14.36 8.48
C ARG A 62 11.08 -14.27 8.13
N LEU A 63 10.45 -15.42 7.99
CA LEU A 63 9.01 -15.53 7.81
C LEU A 63 8.43 -16.42 8.90
N PHE A 64 7.36 -15.96 9.54
CA PHE A 64 6.67 -16.69 10.62
C PHE A 64 7.61 -17.08 11.78
N GLY A 65 8.61 -16.24 12.08
CA GLY A 65 9.63 -16.46 13.09
C GLY A 65 10.78 -17.42 12.69
N GLU A 66 10.72 -17.99 11.47
CA GLU A 66 11.74 -18.93 10.96
C GLU A 66 12.61 -18.26 9.88
N PRO A 67 13.88 -18.66 9.70
CA PRO A 67 14.68 -18.24 8.55
C PRO A 67 13.98 -18.57 7.23
N LEU A 68 14.23 -17.76 6.20
CA LEU A 68 13.63 -17.94 4.87
C LEU A 68 14.00 -19.32 4.28
N ARG A 69 13.01 -20.21 4.20
CA ARG A 69 13.17 -21.58 3.66
C ARG A 69 11.95 -21.94 2.81
N ARG A 70 12.08 -22.96 1.95
CA ARG A 70 10.98 -23.45 1.10
C ARG A 70 9.68 -23.74 1.85
N ARG A 71 9.77 -24.25 3.10
CA ARG A 71 8.58 -24.52 3.93
C ARG A 71 7.83 -23.24 4.27
N ALA A 72 8.52 -22.17 4.63
CA ALA A 72 7.90 -20.89 4.92
C ALA A 72 7.27 -20.28 3.66
N LEU A 73 7.94 -20.39 2.51
CA LEU A 73 7.46 -19.88 1.21
C LEU A 73 6.16 -20.55 0.73
N ARG A 74 5.90 -21.82 1.09
CA ARG A 74 4.60 -22.46 0.80
C ARG A 74 3.40 -21.79 1.47
N ARG A 75 3.63 -20.96 2.47
CA ARG A 75 2.62 -20.21 3.21
C ARG A 75 2.49 -18.76 2.70
N VAL A 76 3.17 -18.42 1.61
CA VAL A 76 3.19 -17.07 1.02
C VAL A 76 2.45 -17.08 -0.30
N GLY A 77 1.46 -16.21 -0.45
CA GLY A 77 0.85 -15.87 -1.72
C GLY A 77 1.54 -14.65 -2.30
N TYR A 78 1.90 -14.69 -3.58
CA TYR A 78 2.55 -13.57 -4.24
C TYR A 78 1.80 -13.12 -5.48
N LEU A 79 1.53 -11.83 -5.56
CA LEU A 79 0.99 -11.16 -6.73
C LEU A 79 2.06 -10.20 -7.28
N PRO A 80 2.70 -10.52 -8.41
CA PRO A 80 3.68 -9.65 -9.04
C PRO A 80 3.01 -8.47 -9.75
N GLU A 81 3.76 -7.39 -9.96
CA GLU A 81 3.35 -6.24 -10.78
C GLU A 81 3.12 -6.67 -12.24
N GLU A 82 4.05 -7.49 -12.79
CA GLU A 82 3.92 -8.03 -14.14
C GLU A 82 2.98 -9.24 -14.18
N ARG A 83 2.19 -9.33 -15.25
CA ARG A 83 1.19 -10.40 -15.38
C ARG A 83 1.81 -11.71 -15.82
N GLY A 84 1.96 -12.64 -14.88
CA GLY A 84 2.47 -13.99 -15.11
C GLY A 84 1.43 -15.02 -15.59
N LEU A 85 0.35 -14.58 -16.26
CA LEU A 85 -0.70 -15.49 -16.75
C LEU A 85 -0.41 -16.02 -18.16
N TYR A 86 -0.71 -17.29 -18.40
CA TYR A 86 -0.62 -17.90 -19.72
C TYR A 86 -1.78 -17.45 -20.60
N ARG A 87 -1.53 -16.52 -21.52
CA ARG A 87 -2.53 -15.76 -22.27
C ARG A 87 -3.47 -16.65 -23.10
N ARG A 88 -2.96 -17.75 -23.71
CA ARG A 88 -3.72 -18.67 -24.56
C ARG A 88 -4.51 -19.72 -23.78
N MET A 89 -4.27 -19.87 -22.49
CA MET A 89 -5.05 -20.76 -21.63
C MET A 89 -6.36 -20.10 -21.20
N THR A 90 -7.36 -20.92 -20.90
CA THR A 90 -8.58 -20.43 -20.23
C THR A 90 -8.24 -19.97 -18.81
N VAL A 91 -9.07 -19.09 -18.25
CA VAL A 91 -8.94 -18.64 -16.86
C VAL A 91 -8.91 -19.81 -15.90
N GLY A 92 -9.90 -20.70 -15.99
CA GLY A 92 -9.98 -21.91 -15.15
C GLY A 92 -8.75 -22.80 -15.31
N GLY A 93 -8.28 -23.00 -16.56
CA GLY A 93 -7.07 -23.76 -16.84
C GLY A 93 -5.82 -23.17 -16.17
N ASN A 94 -5.63 -21.84 -16.29
CA ASN A 94 -4.53 -21.14 -15.60
C ASN A 94 -4.59 -21.33 -14.10
N LEU A 95 -5.74 -21.08 -13.49
CA LEU A 95 -5.91 -21.15 -12.03
C LEU A 95 -5.72 -22.57 -11.51
N VAL A 96 -6.24 -23.59 -12.22
CA VAL A 96 -6.00 -25.00 -11.85
C VAL A 96 -4.51 -25.34 -11.96
N PHE A 97 -3.83 -24.91 -13.03
CA PHE A 97 -2.40 -25.10 -13.19
C PHE A 97 -1.59 -24.50 -12.04
N LEU A 98 -1.87 -23.22 -11.70
CA LEU A 98 -1.19 -22.52 -10.60
C LEU A 98 -1.53 -23.14 -9.23
N GLY A 99 -2.77 -23.57 -9.00
CA GLY A 99 -3.15 -24.32 -7.82
C GLY A 99 -2.39 -25.65 -7.67
N ARG A 100 -2.19 -26.36 -8.77
CA ARG A 100 -1.38 -27.60 -8.81
C ARG A 100 0.09 -27.34 -8.48
N LEU A 101 0.68 -26.28 -9.00
CA LEU A 101 2.05 -25.84 -8.65
C LEU A 101 2.17 -25.50 -7.16
N ALA A 102 1.12 -24.94 -6.58
CA ALA A 102 1.05 -24.65 -5.14
C ALA A 102 0.76 -25.91 -4.27
N GLY A 103 0.58 -27.10 -4.89
CA GLY A 103 0.40 -28.39 -4.21
C GLY A 103 -1.06 -28.79 -3.97
N LEU A 104 -2.03 -28.07 -4.54
CA LEU A 104 -3.45 -28.42 -4.41
C LEU A 104 -3.85 -29.58 -5.35
N SER A 105 -4.87 -30.35 -4.98
CA SER A 105 -5.54 -31.27 -5.90
C SER A 105 -6.34 -30.48 -6.96
N VAL A 106 -6.68 -31.11 -8.09
CA VAL A 106 -7.54 -30.50 -9.11
C VAL A 106 -8.92 -30.18 -8.54
N ALA A 107 -9.48 -31.09 -7.74
CA ALA A 107 -10.79 -30.92 -7.11
C ALA A 107 -10.80 -29.71 -6.15
N THR A 108 -9.83 -29.66 -5.23
CA THR A 108 -9.68 -28.53 -4.31
C THR A 108 -9.43 -27.20 -5.04
N SER A 109 -8.62 -27.23 -6.12
CA SER A 109 -8.37 -26.02 -6.94
C SER A 109 -9.68 -25.51 -7.55
N ARG A 110 -10.49 -26.39 -8.16
CA ARG A 110 -11.78 -26.01 -8.76
C ARG A 110 -12.74 -25.43 -7.74
N GLU A 111 -12.90 -26.10 -6.60
CA GLU A 111 -13.77 -25.60 -5.51
C GLU A 111 -13.38 -24.19 -5.06
N ARG A 112 -12.09 -23.95 -4.83
CA ARG A 112 -11.59 -22.64 -4.42
C ARG A 112 -11.68 -21.60 -5.51
N ILE A 113 -11.44 -21.98 -6.78
CA ILE A 113 -11.62 -21.10 -7.94
C ILE A 113 -13.06 -20.65 -8.03
N ASP A 114 -14.03 -21.55 -7.92
CA ASP A 114 -15.45 -21.21 -7.99
C ASP A 114 -15.88 -20.26 -6.86
N ALA A 115 -15.39 -20.49 -5.64
CA ALA A 115 -15.65 -19.60 -4.51
C ALA A 115 -15.10 -18.19 -4.74
N TRP A 116 -13.85 -18.08 -5.17
CA TRP A 116 -13.20 -16.80 -5.43
C TRP A 116 -13.77 -16.10 -6.67
N ALA A 117 -14.08 -16.84 -7.74
CA ALA A 117 -14.64 -16.29 -8.96
C ALA A 117 -16.02 -15.65 -8.71
N ARG A 118 -16.88 -16.30 -7.93
CA ARG A 118 -18.15 -15.71 -7.47
C ARG A 118 -17.92 -14.46 -6.63
N ARG A 119 -17.00 -14.51 -5.66
CA ARG A 119 -16.71 -13.39 -4.77
C ARG A 119 -16.18 -12.16 -5.52
N LEU A 120 -15.41 -12.35 -6.58
CA LEU A 120 -14.81 -11.27 -7.38
C LEU A 120 -15.60 -10.94 -8.65
N GLY A 121 -16.76 -11.60 -8.89
CA GLY A 121 -17.64 -11.30 -10.02
C GLY A 121 -17.02 -11.67 -11.38
N ILE A 122 -16.26 -12.77 -11.45
CA ILE A 122 -15.63 -13.27 -12.68
C ILE A 122 -16.04 -14.71 -13.02
N ALA A 123 -17.10 -15.24 -12.41
CA ALA A 123 -17.53 -16.63 -12.63
C ALA A 123 -17.85 -16.93 -14.11
N ASP A 124 -18.49 -16.01 -14.84
CA ASP A 124 -18.85 -16.16 -16.23
C ASP A 124 -17.65 -16.16 -17.20
N TRP A 125 -16.46 -15.85 -16.68
CA TRP A 125 -15.23 -15.73 -17.48
C TRP A 125 -14.27 -16.90 -17.33
N ILE A 126 -14.62 -17.91 -16.53
CA ILE A 126 -13.74 -19.03 -16.19
C ILE A 126 -13.32 -19.85 -17.43
N ASP A 127 -14.22 -19.99 -18.40
CA ASP A 127 -13.97 -20.73 -19.65
C ASP A 127 -13.40 -19.87 -20.78
N ARG A 128 -13.28 -18.54 -20.57
CA ARG A 128 -12.69 -17.61 -21.54
C ARG A 128 -11.17 -17.67 -21.48
N ARG A 129 -10.52 -17.35 -22.61
CA ARG A 129 -9.05 -17.21 -22.65
C ARG A 129 -8.61 -15.94 -21.93
N VAL A 130 -7.45 -15.98 -21.29
CA VAL A 130 -6.92 -14.82 -20.56
C VAL A 130 -6.69 -13.62 -21.48
N GLU A 131 -6.33 -13.83 -22.74
CA GLU A 131 -6.12 -12.75 -23.72
C GLU A 131 -7.39 -11.96 -24.08
N GLU A 132 -8.56 -12.55 -23.87
CA GLU A 132 -9.87 -11.92 -24.12
C GLU A 132 -10.29 -10.96 -22.99
N LEU A 133 -9.58 -10.93 -21.88
CA LEU A 133 -9.94 -10.22 -20.66
C LEU A 133 -9.35 -8.82 -20.59
N SER A 134 -10.10 -7.90 -19.99
CA SER A 134 -9.59 -6.58 -19.63
C SER A 134 -8.42 -6.68 -18.64
N LYS A 135 -7.61 -5.62 -18.56
CA LYS A 135 -6.50 -5.54 -17.61
C LYS A 135 -6.96 -5.75 -16.16
N GLY A 136 -8.08 -5.15 -15.76
CA GLY A 136 -8.63 -5.32 -14.41
C GLY A 136 -9.09 -6.74 -14.11
N MET A 137 -9.67 -7.44 -15.09
CA MET A 137 -10.05 -8.85 -14.93
C MET A 137 -8.82 -9.75 -14.79
N GLN A 138 -7.78 -9.52 -15.59
CA GLN A 138 -6.50 -10.26 -15.45
C GLN A 138 -5.89 -10.06 -14.06
N GLN A 139 -6.01 -8.84 -13.49
CA GLN A 139 -5.56 -8.56 -12.12
C GLN A 139 -6.33 -9.38 -11.08
N LYS A 140 -7.66 -9.48 -11.23
CA LYS A 140 -8.48 -10.33 -10.35
C LYS A 140 -8.07 -11.81 -10.43
N ILE A 141 -7.74 -12.31 -11.61
CA ILE A 141 -7.29 -13.69 -11.78
C ILE A 141 -5.95 -13.93 -11.09
N GLN A 142 -4.98 -13.02 -11.25
CA GLN A 142 -3.71 -13.10 -10.53
C GLN A 142 -3.90 -13.06 -9.01
N PHE A 143 -4.83 -12.21 -8.56
CA PHE A 143 -5.18 -12.14 -7.14
C PHE A 143 -5.75 -13.47 -6.63
N ILE A 144 -6.67 -14.11 -7.38
CA ILE A 144 -7.16 -15.45 -7.05
C ILE A 144 -6.01 -16.46 -7.00
N ALA A 145 -5.13 -16.46 -8.01
CA ALA A 145 -3.99 -17.37 -8.07
C ALA A 145 -3.10 -17.29 -6.82
N ALA A 146 -2.84 -16.05 -6.33
CA ALA A 146 -2.06 -15.82 -5.13
C ALA A 146 -2.73 -16.35 -3.84
N LEU A 147 -4.07 -16.53 -3.85
CA LEU A 147 -4.86 -16.94 -2.68
C LEU A 147 -5.28 -18.41 -2.69
N LEU A 148 -5.17 -19.10 -3.82
CA LEU A 148 -5.71 -20.48 -3.98
C LEU A 148 -5.24 -21.45 -2.92
N HIS A 149 -3.98 -21.38 -2.47
CA HIS A 149 -3.40 -22.28 -1.49
C HIS A 149 -3.61 -21.84 -0.03
N ASP A 150 -4.45 -20.82 0.21
CA ASP A 150 -4.78 -20.27 1.51
C ASP A 150 -3.56 -19.82 2.33
N PRO A 151 -2.75 -18.88 1.79
CA PRO A 151 -1.52 -18.43 2.42
C PRO A 151 -1.76 -17.74 3.77
N GLY A 152 -0.75 -17.77 4.65
CA GLY A 152 -0.73 -16.98 5.90
C GLY A 152 -0.22 -15.55 5.69
N LEU A 153 0.61 -15.36 4.65
CA LEU A 153 1.14 -14.07 4.21
C LEU A 153 0.82 -13.85 2.74
N ILE A 154 0.29 -12.67 2.41
CA ILE A 154 -0.01 -12.26 1.04
C ILE A 154 0.88 -11.06 0.72
N VAL A 155 1.73 -11.21 -0.28
CA VAL A 155 2.64 -10.16 -0.76
C VAL A 155 2.19 -9.72 -2.14
N MET A 156 2.01 -8.42 -2.35
CA MET A 156 1.49 -7.88 -3.60
C MET A 156 2.33 -6.68 -4.04
N ASP A 157 2.77 -6.69 -5.30
CA ASP A 157 3.48 -5.59 -5.91
C ASP A 157 2.52 -4.79 -6.80
N GLU A 158 2.23 -3.51 -6.42
CA GLU A 158 1.29 -2.59 -7.06
C GLU A 158 -0.11 -3.20 -7.37
N PRO A 159 -0.83 -3.77 -6.36
CA PRO A 159 -2.04 -4.57 -6.61
C PRO A 159 -3.21 -3.79 -7.22
N PHE A 160 -3.22 -2.48 -7.07
CA PHE A 160 -4.30 -1.61 -7.55
C PHE A 160 -3.99 -0.94 -8.90
N ALA A 161 -2.82 -1.22 -9.50
CA ALA A 161 -2.42 -0.62 -10.76
C ALA A 161 -3.36 -1.04 -11.90
N GLY A 162 -3.93 -0.05 -12.61
CA GLY A 162 -4.81 -0.28 -13.75
C GLY A 162 -6.20 -0.81 -13.42
N LEU A 163 -6.61 -0.79 -12.15
CA LEU A 163 -7.98 -1.05 -11.72
C LEU A 163 -8.80 0.26 -11.75
N ASP A 164 -10.05 0.14 -12.16
CA ASP A 164 -11.05 1.19 -11.97
C ASP A 164 -11.43 1.33 -10.48
N PRO A 165 -12.12 2.43 -10.09
CA PRO A 165 -12.48 2.67 -8.68
C PRO A 165 -13.33 1.56 -8.06
N LEU A 166 -14.27 0.97 -8.80
CA LEU A 166 -15.16 -0.09 -8.29
C LEU A 166 -14.39 -1.38 -7.99
N ASN A 167 -13.54 -1.81 -8.92
CA ASN A 167 -12.69 -2.99 -8.73
C ASN A 167 -11.65 -2.77 -7.62
N THR A 168 -11.12 -1.54 -7.49
CA THR A 168 -10.22 -1.17 -6.39
C THR A 168 -10.92 -1.29 -5.03
N MET A 169 -12.16 -0.80 -4.92
CA MET A 169 -12.95 -0.90 -3.68
C MET A 169 -13.23 -2.36 -3.33
N GLN A 170 -13.69 -3.16 -4.29
CA GLN A 170 -13.93 -4.59 -4.09
C GLN A 170 -12.68 -5.33 -3.59
N LEU A 171 -11.50 -5.03 -4.18
CA LEU A 171 -10.25 -5.66 -3.76
C LEU A 171 -9.86 -5.26 -2.33
N LYS A 172 -10.04 -3.99 -1.95
CA LYS A 172 -9.83 -3.51 -0.58
C LYS A 172 -10.70 -4.22 0.44
N ASP A 173 -11.98 -4.40 0.15
CA ASP A 173 -12.91 -5.11 1.04
C ASP A 173 -12.47 -6.58 1.24
N VAL A 174 -11.96 -7.20 0.18
CA VAL A 174 -11.40 -8.56 0.27
C VAL A 174 -10.16 -8.58 1.17
N LEU A 175 -9.25 -7.62 1.05
CA LEU A 175 -8.03 -7.54 1.89
C LEU A 175 -8.38 -7.32 3.37
N VAL A 176 -9.34 -6.44 3.66
CA VAL A 176 -9.84 -6.24 5.03
C VAL A 176 -10.43 -7.54 5.59
N GLY A 177 -11.22 -8.27 4.79
CA GLY A 177 -11.77 -9.57 5.18
C GLY A 177 -10.68 -10.63 5.44
N LEU A 178 -9.62 -10.66 4.62
CA LEU A 178 -8.49 -11.56 4.80
C LEU A 178 -7.70 -11.25 6.08
N ARG A 179 -7.48 -9.96 6.38
CA ARG A 179 -6.89 -9.54 7.66
C ARG A 179 -7.74 -9.99 8.84
N ALA A 180 -9.06 -9.78 8.78
CA ALA A 180 -9.98 -10.22 9.83
C ALA A 180 -9.97 -11.76 10.02
N ALA A 181 -9.68 -12.52 8.95
CA ALA A 181 -9.47 -13.97 8.99
C ALA A 181 -8.07 -14.38 9.47
N GLY A 182 -7.25 -13.44 9.98
CA GLY A 182 -5.94 -13.71 10.56
C GLY A 182 -4.78 -13.74 9.57
N LYS A 183 -5.00 -13.34 8.30
CA LYS A 183 -3.93 -13.28 7.29
C LYS A 183 -3.13 -11.98 7.44
N SER A 184 -1.82 -12.03 7.22
CA SER A 184 -0.98 -10.85 7.10
C SER A 184 -0.83 -10.48 5.62
N ILE A 185 -0.81 -9.18 5.34
CA ILE A 185 -0.80 -8.66 3.98
C ILE A 185 0.29 -7.60 3.90
N LEU A 186 1.18 -7.71 2.92
CA LEU A 186 2.07 -6.64 2.50
C LEU A 186 1.73 -6.25 1.07
N PHE A 187 1.58 -4.98 0.81
CA PHE A 187 1.57 -4.50 -0.57
C PHE A 187 2.48 -3.29 -0.77
N SER A 188 3.13 -3.27 -1.94
CA SER A 188 3.87 -2.09 -2.37
C SER A 188 2.97 -1.16 -3.17
N THR A 189 3.21 0.13 -3.05
CA THR A 189 2.60 1.15 -3.91
C THR A 189 3.36 2.47 -3.82
N HIS A 190 3.20 3.30 -4.84
CA HIS A 190 3.59 4.71 -4.82
C HIS A 190 2.40 5.63 -4.49
N ARG A 191 1.18 5.08 -4.35
CA ARG A 191 -0.06 5.83 -4.11
C ARG A 191 -0.38 5.87 -2.61
N MET A 192 -0.11 7.00 -1.98
CA MET A 192 -0.25 7.17 -0.54
C MET A 192 -1.72 7.18 -0.07
N ASP A 193 -2.65 7.69 -0.93
CA ASP A 193 -4.09 7.68 -0.69
C ASP A 193 -4.68 6.28 -0.49
N GLN A 194 -4.08 5.27 -1.14
CA GLN A 194 -4.50 3.88 -1.00
C GLN A 194 -4.11 3.29 0.36
N VAL A 195 -2.93 3.68 0.82
CA VAL A 195 -2.34 3.20 2.06
C VAL A 195 -3.05 3.77 3.27
N GLU A 196 -3.36 5.06 3.24
CA GLU A 196 -4.07 5.73 4.33
C GLU A 196 -5.42 5.09 4.67
N LYS A 197 -6.06 4.50 3.66
CA LYS A 197 -7.39 3.89 3.80
C LYS A 197 -7.36 2.41 4.20
N LEU A 198 -6.18 1.76 4.13
CA LEU A 198 -6.11 0.30 4.22
C LEU A 198 -5.08 -0.22 5.21
N CYS A 199 -3.94 0.48 5.38
CA CYS A 199 -2.83 -0.04 6.15
C CYS A 199 -2.93 0.26 7.65
N ASP A 200 -2.47 -0.69 8.44
CA ASP A 200 -2.29 -0.53 9.89
C ASP A 200 -0.91 0.12 10.17
N SER A 201 0.11 -0.26 9.40
CA SER A 201 1.47 0.30 9.48
C SER A 201 2.15 0.36 8.12
N ILE A 202 3.21 1.13 8.04
CA ILE A 202 3.92 1.39 6.79
C ILE A 202 5.44 1.37 6.99
N CYS A 203 6.14 1.16 5.87
CA CYS A 203 7.54 1.56 5.70
C CYS A 203 7.65 2.34 4.38
N LEU A 204 8.06 3.58 4.49
CA LEU A 204 8.35 4.45 3.36
C LEU A 204 9.83 4.34 3.01
N ILE A 205 10.12 3.93 1.78
CA ILE A 205 11.47 3.75 1.27
C ILE A 205 11.78 4.83 0.24
N ASP A 206 12.95 5.43 0.38
CA ASP A 206 13.54 6.28 -0.65
C ASP A 206 15.01 5.91 -0.83
N ARG A 207 15.45 5.77 -2.10
CA ARG A 207 16.84 5.42 -2.48
C ARG A 207 17.39 4.22 -1.67
N GLY A 208 16.56 3.21 -1.50
CA GLY A 208 16.90 1.96 -0.80
C GLY A 208 16.88 2.02 0.73
N LYS A 209 16.58 3.17 1.34
CA LYS A 209 16.58 3.37 2.80
C LYS A 209 15.19 3.64 3.34
N SER A 210 14.93 3.21 4.58
CA SER A 210 13.71 3.60 5.29
C SER A 210 13.77 5.08 5.66
N VAL A 211 12.76 5.84 5.23
CA VAL A 211 12.60 7.27 5.55
C VAL A 211 11.66 7.46 6.72
N LEU A 212 10.60 6.64 6.75
CA LEU A 212 9.53 6.71 7.74
C LEU A 212 8.97 5.30 7.94
N GLN A 213 8.76 4.92 9.20
CA GLN A 213 8.25 3.60 9.54
C GLN A 213 7.42 3.66 10.82
N GLY A 214 6.36 2.87 10.88
CA GLY A 214 5.55 2.71 12.08
C GLY A 214 4.07 2.54 11.81
N SER A 215 3.26 2.55 12.86
CA SER A 215 1.80 2.55 12.71
C SER A 215 1.34 3.85 12.07
N LEU A 216 0.35 3.77 11.19
CA LEU A 216 -0.16 4.94 10.47
C LEU A 216 -0.70 6.00 11.43
N SER A 217 -1.37 5.57 12.50
CA SER A 217 -1.88 6.46 13.54
C SER A 217 -0.77 7.20 14.30
N ALA A 218 0.32 6.50 14.68
CA ALA A 218 1.45 7.12 15.36
C ALA A 218 2.20 8.11 14.45
N ILE A 219 2.35 7.77 13.17
CA ILE A 219 3.00 8.65 12.18
C ILE A 219 2.21 9.95 12.01
N LYS A 220 0.89 9.87 11.87
CA LYS A 220 0.03 11.05 11.76
C LYS A 220 0.02 11.89 13.04
N ALA A 221 -0.14 11.26 14.20
CA ALA A 221 -0.12 11.93 15.50
C ALA A 221 1.23 12.61 15.82
N GLY A 222 2.35 11.95 15.44
CA GLY A 222 3.71 12.46 15.71
C GLY A 222 4.13 13.67 14.86
N ASN A 223 3.39 13.99 13.80
CA ASN A 223 3.77 15.10 12.93
C ASN A 223 3.43 16.49 13.51
N GLY A 224 2.58 16.58 14.57
CA GLY A 224 2.27 17.80 15.33
C GLY A 224 1.72 19.00 14.53
N ARG A 225 1.67 18.89 13.21
CA ARG A 225 1.21 19.93 12.29
C ARG A 225 -0.26 19.69 11.96
N ARG A 226 -1.05 20.74 12.04
CA ARG A 226 -2.48 20.72 11.69
C ARG A 226 -2.68 21.35 10.32
N PHE A 227 -3.51 20.71 9.52
CA PHE A 227 -3.97 21.22 8.25
C PHE A 227 -5.42 21.64 8.37
N VAL A 228 -5.76 22.71 7.67
CA VAL A 228 -7.14 23.23 7.61
C VAL A 228 -7.52 23.32 6.16
N GLN A 229 -8.65 22.74 5.80
CA GLN A 229 -9.35 23.03 4.55
C GLN A 229 -10.50 23.99 4.84
N ILE A 230 -10.60 25.03 4.04
CA ILE A 230 -11.64 26.04 4.14
C ILE A 230 -12.28 26.25 2.77
N ASP A 231 -13.60 26.05 2.68
CA ASP A 231 -14.40 26.46 1.53
C ASP A 231 -15.12 27.78 1.90
N TYR A 232 -15.04 28.77 1.03
CA TYR A 232 -15.50 30.11 1.34
C TYR A 232 -16.01 30.88 0.11
N GLU A 233 -16.77 31.94 0.37
CA GLU A 233 -17.14 32.98 -0.59
C GLU A 233 -16.53 34.32 -0.14
N GLY A 234 -16.01 35.08 -1.11
CA GLY A 234 -15.37 36.37 -0.87
C GLY A 234 -13.91 36.42 -1.30
N ASP A 235 -13.19 37.45 -0.91
CA ASP A 235 -11.78 37.65 -1.22
C ASP A 235 -10.88 36.96 -0.17
N GLY A 236 -10.19 35.89 -0.57
CA GLY A 236 -9.24 35.14 0.27
C GLY A 236 -8.03 35.93 0.79
N GLY A 237 -7.87 37.19 0.40
CA GLY A 237 -6.74 38.02 0.81
C GLY A 237 -6.52 38.14 2.32
N CYS A 238 -7.57 37.97 3.10
CA CYS A 238 -7.48 37.96 4.59
C CYS A 238 -6.73 36.73 5.14
N LEU A 239 -6.58 35.66 4.35
CA LEU A 239 -5.80 34.47 4.72
C LEU A 239 -4.31 34.71 4.43
N ALA A 240 -4.00 35.49 3.40
CA ALA A 240 -2.62 35.81 3.04
C ALA A 240 -1.96 36.67 4.16
N GLY A 241 -0.75 36.25 4.57
CA GLY A 241 -0.01 36.96 5.63
C GLY A 241 -0.52 36.73 7.07
N ASN A 242 -1.48 35.84 7.28
CA ASN A 242 -1.96 35.50 8.63
C ASN A 242 -0.82 34.83 9.43
N PRO A 243 -0.48 35.31 10.66
CA PRO A 243 0.64 34.81 11.45
C PRO A 243 0.47 33.35 11.91
N LEU A 244 -0.75 32.80 11.91
CA LEU A 244 -1.02 31.41 12.24
C LEU A 244 -0.69 30.45 11.09
N ILE A 245 -0.53 30.97 9.88
CA ILE A 245 -0.34 30.20 8.66
C ILE A 245 1.15 30.04 8.37
N ASP A 246 1.58 28.79 8.10
CA ASP A 246 2.91 28.45 7.62
C ASP A 246 2.96 28.40 6.09
N SER A 247 1.97 27.75 5.46
CA SER A 247 1.78 27.79 4.00
C SER A 247 0.29 27.80 3.65
N LEU A 248 -0.02 28.46 2.54
CA LEU A 248 -1.37 28.68 2.00
C LEU A 248 -1.39 28.32 0.52
N ASN A 249 -2.27 27.39 0.14
CA ASN A 249 -2.66 27.12 -1.24
C ASN A 249 -4.11 27.59 -1.40
N ASP A 250 -4.30 28.74 -2.04
CA ASP A 250 -5.62 29.34 -2.26
C ASP A 250 -6.05 29.14 -3.72
N TYR A 251 -7.24 28.54 -3.90
CA TYR A 251 -7.84 28.26 -5.20
C TYR A 251 -9.04 29.20 -5.51
N GLY A 252 -9.20 30.28 -4.74
CA GLY A 252 -10.21 31.33 -4.93
C GLY A 252 -11.55 31.10 -4.23
N ASN A 253 -11.98 29.88 -3.98
CA ASN A 253 -13.17 29.50 -3.20
C ASN A 253 -12.90 28.33 -2.26
N HIS A 254 -11.70 27.77 -2.33
CA HIS A 254 -11.18 26.69 -1.52
C HIS A 254 -9.73 26.97 -1.17
N ALA A 255 -9.35 26.84 0.08
CA ALA A 255 -7.98 26.97 0.50
C ALA A 255 -7.53 25.79 1.36
N GLU A 256 -6.30 25.34 1.12
CA GLU A 256 -5.58 24.38 1.93
C GLU A 256 -4.49 25.12 2.72
N ILE A 257 -4.58 25.03 4.03
CA ILE A 257 -3.77 25.81 4.94
C ILE A 257 -2.96 24.87 5.84
N ARG A 258 -1.66 25.06 5.87
CA ARG A 258 -0.78 24.45 6.88
C ARG A 258 -0.60 25.45 8.02
N LEU A 259 -0.95 25.04 9.22
CA LEU A 259 -0.77 25.87 10.41
C LEU A 259 0.67 25.78 10.94
N ARG A 260 1.14 26.84 11.53
CA ARG A 260 2.40 26.83 12.29
C ARG A 260 2.29 25.91 13.52
N PRO A 261 3.40 25.33 13.98
CA PRO A 261 3.40 24.52 15.19
C PRO A 261 2.79 25.30 16.37
N GLY A 262 1.82 24.67 17.05
CA GLY A 262 1.12 25.29 18.20
C GLY A 262 0.02 26.30 17.86
N ALA A 263 -0.22 26.62 16.58
CA ALA A 263 -1.32 27.48 16.19
C ALA A 263 -2.68 26.81 16.41
N ASP A 264 -3.64 27.58 16.94
CA ASP A 264 -5.00 27.08 17.19
C ASP A 264 -5.88 27.27 15.94
N PRO A 265 -6.44 26.19 15.36
CA PRO A 265 -7.36 26.28 14.24
C PRO A 265 -8.59 27.13 14.52
N GLN A 266 -9.04 27.22 15.77
CA GLN A 266 -10.20 28.05 16.15
C GLN A 266 -9.94 29.55 15.98
N GLN A 267 -8.70 29.97 16.25
CA GLN A 267 -8.30 31.36 16.01
C GLN A 267 -8.25 31.69 14.52
N LEU A 268 -7.79 30.71 13.69
CA LEU A 268 -7.84 30.89 12.24
C LEU A 268 -9.27 30.99 11.74
N LEU A 269 -10.19 30.15 12.22
CA LEU A 269 -11.61 30.21 11.86
C LEU A 269 -12.21 31.56 12.22
N GLN A 270 -11.97 32.07 13.43
CA GLN A 270 -12.47 33.40 13.87
C GLN A 270 -11.95 34.52 12.97
N THR A 271 -10.70 34.45 12.55
CA THR A 271 -10.12 35.44 11.64
C THR A 271 -10.74 35.35 10.25
N ALA A 272 -10.89 34.15 9.72
CA ALA A 272 -11.50 33.89 8.41
C ALA A 272 -12.95 34.42 8.36
N MET A 273 -13.76 34.16 9.40
CA MET A 273 -15.15 34.60 9.48
C MET A 273 -15.34 36.14 9.50
N ARG A 274 -14.28 36.91 9.77
CA ARG A 274 -14.36 38.40 9.73
C ARG A 274 -14.29 38.95 8.30
N GLY A 275 -13.64 38.21 7.38
CA GLY A 275 -13.42 38.69 6.02
C GLY A 275 -14.05 37.80 4.93
N LEU A 276 -14.49 36.61 5.30
CA LEU A 276 -15.02 35.59 4.38
C LEU A 276 -16.37 35.08 4.88
N ARG A 277 -17.20 34.67 3.93
CA ARG A 277 -18.33 33.79 4.24
C ARG A 277 -17.84 32.34 4.19
N VAL A 278 -17.51 31.80 5.36
CA VAL A 278 -17.03 30.40 5.48
C VAL A 278 -18.21 29.45 5.27
N ILE A 279 -18.07 28.57 4.27
CA ILE A 279 -19.03 27.50 3.92
C ILE A 279 -18.69 26.23 4.68
N ARG A 280 -17.38 25.90 4.71
CA ARG A 280 -16.87 24.70 5.36
C ARG A 280 -15.51 25.01 6.00
N PHE A 281 -15.28 24.48 7.18
CA PHE A 281 -14.00 24.54 7.87
C PHE A 281 -13.70 23.18 8.45
N GLN A 282 -12.61 22.57 8.02
CA GLN A 282 -12.23 21.22 8.44
C GLN A 282 -10.78 21.20 8.89
N VAL A 283 -10.56 20.81 10.14
CA VAL A 283 -9.23 20.51 10.66
C VAL A 283 -8.90 19.06 10.29
N MET A 284 -7.76 18.85 9.66
CA MET A 284 -7.31 17.54 9.21
C MET A 284 -5.92 17.23 9.77
N ASP A 285 -5.68 15.94 9.97
CA ASP A 285 -4.33 15.45 10.13
C ASP A 285 -3.60 15.53 8.78
N PRO A 286 -2.27 15.70 8.78
CA PRO A 286 -1.50 15.71 7.55
C PRO A 286 -1.69 14.42 6.77
N SER A 287 -1.77 14.52 5.45
CA SER A 287 -1.72 13.34 4.59
C SER A 287 -0.32 12.71 4.62
N LEU A 288 -0.24 11.41 4.32
CA LEU A 288 1.06 10.75 4.19
C LEU A 288 1.95 11.43 3.14
N GLU A 289 1.35 11.96 2.08
CA GLU A 289 2.06 12.66 1.03
C GLU A 289 2.72 13.95 1.56
N GLN A 290 1.99 14.72 2.36
CA GLN A 290 2.53 15.91 3.02
C GLN A 290 3.65 15.57 3.99
N ILE A 291 3.47 14.51 4.80
CA ILE A 291 4.51 14.03 5.73
C ILE A 291 5.76 13.59 4.95
N PHE A 292 5.59 12.94 3.81
CA PHE A 292 6.69 12.50 2.95
C PHE A 292 7.47 13.67 2.36
N ILE A 293 6.75 14.64 1.78
CA ILE A 293 7.37 15.86 1.21
C ILE A 293 8.18 16.59 2.29
N ASP A 294 7.62 16.79 3.47
CA ASP A 294 8.30 17.45 4.59
C ASP A 294 9.56 16.69 5.03
N ARG A 295 9.52 15.34 5.00
CA ARG A 295 10.68 14.50 5.38
C ARG A 295 11.80 14.49 4.35
N ILE A 296 11.48 14.63 3.06
CA ILE A 296 12.50 14.70 2.00
C ILE A 296 13.08 16.12 1.95
N ALA A 297 12.24 17.16 1.95
CA ALA A 297 12.70 18.55 1.95
C ALA A 297 13.62 18.87 3.14
N GLY A 298 13.36 18.30 4.31
CA GLY A 298 14.21 18.48 5.50
C GLY A 298 15.48 17.62 5.53
N ARG A 299 15.81 16.89 4.45
CA ARG A 299 17.08 16.14 4.29
C ARG A 299 18.10 16.83 3.36
N ASP A 300 17.64 17.78 2.58
CA ASP A 300 18.47 18.54 1.66
C ASP A 300 19.05 19.82 2.31
N ASP A 301 18.68 20.08 3.58
CA ASP A 301 19.29 21.07 4.48
C ASP A 301 20.21 20.37 5.51
#